data_794fab4b0d8fc832cfd8a1bf52d252e3
#
_entry.id   794fab4b0d8fc832cfd8a1bf52d252e3
#
_cell.length_a   1.000
_cell.length_b   1.000
_cell.length_c   1.000
_cell.angle_alpha   90.00
_cell.angle_beta   90.00
_cell.angle_gamma   90.00
#
_symmetry.space_group_name_H-M   'P 1'
#
loop_
_entity.id
_entity.type
_entity.pdbx_description
1 polymer ?
#
loop_
_entity_poly.entity_id
_entity_poly.type
_entity_poly.pdbx_seq_one_letter_code
_entity_poly.pdbx_strand_id
1 'polypeptide(L)'
;MLVFVYGTLKKNFDNHKILKKYSLHDTFLEVETVDKFQMLISTWGFPFVLKEPSNKFSEPLHLKGELWEIDDYLIEYLDAFEDVPKLYFRDTINVVFKNKIIKDVYIYFASEIMNTYDNKCIKEFL
;
A
#
# COMPACT_ATOMS: atom_id res chain seq x y z
N MET A 1 14.50 -5.44 2.40
CA MET A 1 13.19 -6.00 1.97
C MET A 1 12.42 -4.98 1.13
N LEU A 2 11.52 -5.45 0.31
CA LEU A 2 10.73 -4.61 -0.60
C LEU A 2 9.33 -4.38 -0.04
N VAL A 3 8.88 -3.13 -0.09
CA VAL A 3 7.55 -2.72 0.39
C VAL A 3 6.86 -1.89 -0.70
N PHE A 4 5.62 -2.25 -1.00
CA PHE A 4 4.72 -1.48 -1.86
C PHE A 4 3.94 -0.50 -1.01
N VAL A 5 4.13 0.78 -1.25
CA VAL A 5 3.41 1.84 -0.55
C VAL A 5 2.46 2.54 -1.52
N TYR A 6 1.22 2.71 -1.08
CA TYR A 6 0.15 3.25 -1.92
C TYR A 6 -0.51 4.51 -1.34
N GLY A 7 -0.16 4.88 -0.13
CA GLY A 7 -0.82 5.95 0.61
C GLY A 7 0.13 7.04 1.10
N THR A 8 -0.05 7.45 2.35
CA THR A 8 0.66 8.59 2.93
C THR A 8 2.18 8.38 3.13
N LEU A 9 2.66 7.15 3.00
CA LEU A 9 4.10 6.85 3.00
C LEU A 9 4.77 7.17 1.66
N LYS A 10 4.00 7.38 0.59
CA LYS A 10 4.56 7.72 -0.72
C LYS A 10 5.30 9.05 -0.67
N LYS A 11 6.26 9.21 -1.62
CA LYS A 11 6.98 10.46 -1.81
C LYS A 11 5.99 11.63 -1.97
N ASN A 12 6.31 12.76 -1.37
CA ASN A 12 5.50 13.99 -1.34
C ASN A 12 4.29 13.98 -0.40
N PHE A 13 4.11 12.91 0.39
CA PHE A 13 3.11 12.87 1.45
C PHE A 13 3.76 13.01 2.82
N ASP A 14 2.99 13.45 3.81
CA ASP A 14 3.49 13.83 5.13
C ASP A 14 4.27 12.73 5.85
N ASN A 15 3.83 11.48 5.69
CA ASN A 15 4.43 10.34 6.39
C ASN A 15 5.63 9.74 5.64
N HIS A 16 5.97 10.25 4.47
CA HIS A 16 7.11 9.74 3.70
C HIS A 16 8.42 9.82 4.46
N LYS A 17 8.60 10.80 5.33
CA LYS A 17 9.79 10.97 6.16
C LYS A 17 10.12 9.72 6.99
N ILE A 18 9.10 8.94 7.38
CA ILE A 18 9.27 7.69 8.12
C ILE A 18 9.98 6.66 7.24
N LEU A 19 9.52 6.52 6.00
CA LEU A 19 10.08 5.57 5.05
C LEU A 19 11.47 6.01 4.58
N LYS A 20 11.65 7.29 4.27
CA LYS A 20 12.90 7.85 3.78
C LYS A 20 14.05 7.66 4.75
N LYS A 21 13.80 7.78 6.03
CA LYS A 21 14.82 7.65 7.08
C LYS A 21 15.50 6.28 7.05
N TYR A 22 14.79 5.23 6.66
CA TYR A 22 15.24 3.84 6.73
C TYR A 22 15.33 3.16 5.36
N SER A 23 15.09 3.89 4.28
CA SER A 23 15.26 3.33 2.95
C SER A 23 16.74 3.09 2.65
N LEU A 24 17.03 2.01 1.93
CA LEU A 24 18.39 1.65 1.53
C LEU A 24 18.87 2.48 0.34
N HIS A 25 17.95 3.10 -0.37
CA HIS A 25 18.22 3.94 -1.54
C HIS A 25 17.41 5.23 -1.49
N ASP A 26 17.90 6.27 -2.14
CA ASP A 26 17.18 7.55 -2.27
C ASP A 26 16.11 7.50 -3.38
N THR A 27 16.04 6.39 -4.10
CA THR A 27 15.15 6.21 -5.24
C THR A 27 14.17 5.07 -5.02
N PHE A 28 13.06 5.12 -5.74
CA PHE A 28 12.02 4.12 -5.73
C PHE A 28 11.58 3.82 -7.16
N LEU A 29 10.83 2.72 -7.33
CA LEU A 29 10.21 2.38 -8.59
C LEU A 29 8.72 2.67 -8.53
N GLU A 30 8.17 3.24 -9.60
CA GLU A 30 6.72 3.31 -9.79
C GLU A 30 6.26 1.99 -10.40
N VAL A 31 5.37 1.30 -9.72
CA VAL A 31 4.94 -0.06 -10.07
C VAL A 31 3.43 -0.18 -10.04
N GLU A 32 2.92 -1.25 -10.65
CA GLU A 32 1.53 -1.65 -10.54
C GLU A 32 1.43 -3.04 -9.91
N THR A 33 0.32 -3.31 -9.23
CA THR A 33 0.06 -4.65 -8.71
C THR A 33 -0.27 -5.60 -9.86
N VAL A 34 0.22 -6.84 -9.77
CA VAL A 34 -0.11 -7.90 -10.75
C VAL A 34 -1.58 -8.28 -10.63
N ASP A 35 -2.07 -8.45 -9.40
CA ASP A 35 -3.48 -8.72 -9.16
C ASP A 35 -4.26 -7.42 -8.98
N LYS A 36 -5.57 -7.50 -9.13
CA LYS A 36 -6.48 -6.38 -8.92
C LYS A 36 -6.96 -6.36 -7.48
N PHE A 37 -7.02 -5.17 -6.90
CA PHE A 37 -7.49 -4.94 -5.54
C PHE A 37 -8.43 -3.75 -5.49
N GLN A 38 -9.25 -3.70 -4.45
CA GLN A 38 -10.09 -2.55 -4.16
C GLN A 38 -9.32 -1.60 -3.22
N MET A 39 -9.03 -0.40 -3.70
CA MET A 39 -8.48 0.68 -2.88
C MET A 39 -9.51 1.79 -2.78
N LEU A 40 -9.77 2.24 -1.56
CA LEU A 40 -10.76 3.27 -1.26
C LEU A 40 -10.14 4.31 -0.34
N ILE A 41 -10.77 5.48 -0.29
CA ILE A 41 -10.38 6.54 0.64
C ILE A 41 -11.33 6.50 1.83
N SER A 42 -10.77 6.34 3.03
CA SER A 42 -11.55 6.37 4.27
C SER A 42 -12.09 7.77 4.55
N THR A 43 -13.10 7.87 5.40
CA THR A 43 -13.62 9.17 5.86
C THR A 43 -12.57 9.99 6.63
N TRP A 44 -11.46 9.37 7.04
CA TRP A 44 -10.31 10.03 7.65
C TRP A 44 -9.37 10.68 6.63
N GLY A 45 -9.57 10.41 5.33
CA GLY A 45 -8.78 11.00 4.24
C GLY A 45 -7.58 10.19 3.79
N PHE A 46 -7.29 9.04 4.38
CA PHE A 46 -6.22 8.17 3.92
C PHE A 46 -6.79 6.93 3.20
N PRO A 47 -6.01 6.32 2.26
CA PRO A 47 -6.47 5.17 1.52
C PRO A 47 -6.30 3.88 2.32
N PHE A 48 -7.12 2.89 1.97
CA PHE A 48 -6.96 1.52 2.44
C PHE A 48 -7.23 0.55 1.30
N VAL A 49 -6.64 -0.63 1.38
CA VAL A 49 -6.75 -1.69 0.37
C VAL A 49 -7.31 -2.94 1.03
N LEU A 50 -8.29 -3.56 0.37
CA LEU A 50 -8.88 -4.82 0.81
C LEU A 50 -8.18 -5.98 0.11
N LYS A 51 -7.79 -7.00 0.87
CA LYS A 51 -7.24 -8.24 0.32
C LYS A 51 -8.32 -9.02 -0.44
N GLU A 52 -9.51 -9.14 0.15
CA GLU A 52 -10.65 -9.81 -0.45
C GLU A 52 -11.66 -8.79 -0.95
N PRO A 53 -12.19 -8.95 -2.17
CA PRO A 53 -13.15 -8.00 -2.72
C PRO A 53 -14.47 -8.00 -1.96
N SER A 54 -15.08 -6.83 -1.88
CA SER A 54 -16.40 -6.62 -1.27
C SER A 54 -17.39 -6.15 -2.32
N ASN A 55 -18.60 -6.68 -2.29
CA ASN A 55 -19.70 -6.25 -3.18
C ASN A 55 -20.17 -4.81 -2.88
N LYS A 56 -19.77 -4.26 -1.75
CA LYS A 56 -20.11 -2.90 -1.36
C LYS A 56 -19.47 -1.85 -2.29
N PHE A 57 -18.35 -2.18 -2.91
CA PHE A 57 -17.55 -1.25 -3.70
C PHE A 57 -17.49 -1.63 -5.17
N SER A 58 -17.04 -0.71 -6.01
CA SER A 58 -16.85 -0.97 -7.44
C SER A 58 -15.75 -2.03 -7.68
N GLU A 59 -15.61 -2.45 -8.93
CA GLU A 59 -14.66 -3.51 -9.31
C GLU A 59 -13.22 -3.21 -8.90
N PRO A 60 -12.46 -4.27 -8.52
CA PRO A 60 -11.03 -4.13 -8.25
C PRO A 60 -10.24 -3.61 -9.45
N LEU A 61 -9.13 -2.96 -9.17
CA LEU A 61 -8.23 -2.38 -10.17
C LEU A 61 -6.78 -2.83 -9.90
N HIS A 62 -5.94 -2.80 -10.94
CA HIS A 62 -4.50 -2.87 -10.75
C HIS A 62 -4.06 -1.56 -10.11
N LEU A 63 -3.46 -1.63 -8.92
CA LEU A 63 -3.10 -0.44 -8.16
C LEU A 63 -1.73 0.09 -8.58
N LYS A 64 -1.60 1.41 -8.62
CA LYS A 64 -0.32 2.10 -8.79
C LYS A 64 0.22 2.54 -7.44
N GLY A 65 1.51 2.36 -7.25
CA GLY A 65 2.19 2.77 -6.05
C GLY A 65 3.70 2.80 -6.23
N GLU A 66 4.40 2.93 -5.12
CA GLU A 66 5.85 3.02 -5.09
C GLU A 66 6.45 1.79 -4.44
N LEU A 67 7.51 1.27 -5.06
CA LEU A 67 8.28 0.16 -4.51
C LEU A 67 9.56 0.70 -3.88
N TRP A 68 9.71 0.48 -2.58
CA TRP A 68 10.87 0.91 -1.80
C TRP A 68 11.61 -0.28 -1.26
N GLU A 69 12.94 -0.22 -1.31
CA GLU A 69 13.79 -1.15 -0.57
C GLU A 69 14.16 -0.52 0.77
N ILE A 70 13.84 -1.21 1.86
CA ILE A 70 14.04 -0.72 3.21
C ILE A 70 14.91 -1.68 4.02
N ASP A 71 15.52 -1.15 5.09
CA ASP A 71 16.22 -1.95 6.08
C ASP A 71 15.24 -2.90 6.76
N ASP A 72 15.67 -4.15 6.99
CA ASP A 72 14.82 -5.19 7.59
C ASP A 72 14.29 -4.78 8.97
N TYR A 73 15.02 -3.97 9.72
CA TYR A 73 14.58 -3.48 11.03
C TYR A 73 13.38 -2.53 10.94
N LEU A 74 13.19 -1.88 9.81
CA LEU A 74 12.09 -0.93 9.65
C LEU A 74 10.73 -1.64 9.64
N ILE A 75 10.66 -2.90 9.26
CA ILE A 75 9.38 -3.58 9.10
C ILE A 75 8.58 -3.64 10.42
N GLU A 76 9.25 -3.86 11.53
CA GLU A 76 8.58 -3.85 12.85
C GLU A 76 8.08 -2.46 13.21
N TYR A 77 8.84 -1.43 12.85
CA TYR A 77 8.43 -0.04 13.05
C TYR A 77 7.22 0.32 12.19
N LEU A 78 7.22 -0.12 10.92
CA LEU A 78 6.08 0.07 10.03
C LEU A 78 4.84 -0.69 10.52
N ASP A 79 5.02 -1.91 11.01
CA ASP A 79 3.92 -2.67 11.60
C ASP A 79 3.27 -1.90 12.77
N ALA A 80 4.08 -1.31 13.62
CA ALA A 80 3.58 -0.47 14.72
C ALA A 80 2.89 0.80 14.22
N PHE A 81 3.48 1.46 13.21
CA PHE A 81 2.90 2.65 12.60
C PHE A 81 1.55 2.36 11.96
N GLU A 82 1.40 1.20 11.30
CA GLU A 82 0.17 0.78 10.66
C GLU A 82 -0.81 0.10 11.62
N ASP A 83 -0.49 0.06 12.90
CA ASP A 83 -1.33 -0.55 13.94
C ASP A 83 -1.71 -2.01 13.62
N VAL A 84 -0.69 -2.79 13.25
CA VAL A 84 -0.86 -4.22 12.93
C VAL A 84 -1.04 -5.01 14.23
N PRO A 85 -1.98 -5.95 14.33
CA PRO A 85 -2.93 -6.39 13.29
C PRO A 85 -4.30 -5.72 13.37
N LYS A 86 -4.44 -4.69 14.19
CA LYS A 86 -5.73 -4.10 14.55
C LYS A 86 -6.36 -3.31 13.40
N LEU A 87 -5.62 -2.36 12.82
CA LEU A 87 -6.09 -1.51 11.73
C LEU A 87 -5.71 -2.08 10.37
N TYR A 88 -4.47 -2.55 10.24
CA TYR A 88 -3.93 -3.18 9.04
C TYR A 88 -3.29 -4.52 9.37
N PHE A 89 -3.12 -5.36 8.36
CA PHE A 89 -2.25 -6.54 8.45
C PHE A 89 -1.30 -6.55 7.26
N ARG A 90 -0.10 -7.08 7.49
CA ARG A 90 0.94 -7.17 6.48
C ARG A 90 0.85 -8.51 5.77
N ASP A 91 0.96 -8.46 4.43
CA ASP A 91 0.98 -9.65 3.58
C ASP A 91 1.92 -9.37 2.40
N THR A 92 2.04 -10.31 1.50
CA THR A 92 2.84 -10.15 0.29
C THR A 92 1.98 -10.17 -0.97
N ILE A 93 2.44 -9.42 -1.96
CA ILE A 93 1.85 -9.37 -3.30
C ILE A 93 2.96 -9.39 -4.35
N ASN A 94 2.57 -9.54 -5.59
CA ASN A 94 3.46 -9.36 -6.74
C ASN A 94 3.16 -8.04 -7.40
N VAL A 95 4.21 -7.36 -7.86
CA VAL A 95 4.09 -6.11 -8.62
C VAL A 95 4.81 -6.25 -9.95
N VAL A 96 4.52 -5.36 -10.89
CA VAL A 96 5.14 -5.35 -12.20
C VAL A 96 5.81 -3.99 -12.44
N PHE A 97 7.04 -4.04 -12.95
CA PHE A 97 7.82 -2.89 -13.36
C PHE A 97 8.41 -3.17 -14.74
N LYS A 98 8.02 -2.36 -15.76
CA LYS A 98 8.51 -2.50 -17.14
C LYS A 98 8.45 -3.95 -17.65
N ASN A 99 7.28 -4.58 -17.51
CA ASN A 99 7.01 -5.97 -17.92
C ASN A 99 7.77 -7.04 -17.12
N LYS A 100 8.43 -6.68 -16.03
CA LYS A 100 9.07 -7.63 -15.11
C LYS A 100 8.26 -7.76 -13.83
N ILE A 101 7.99 -9.00 -13.44
CA ILE A 101 7.28 -9.29 -12.19
C ILE A 101 8.27 -9.34 -11.04
N ILE A 102 7.99 -8.61 -9.99
CA ILE A 102 8.73 -8.62 -8.72
C ILE A 102 7.83 -9.28 -7.69
N LYS A 103 8.27 -10.41 -7.13
CA LYS A 103 7.46 -11.25 -6.24
C LYS A 103 7.71 -10.93 -4.78
N ASP A 104 6.73 -11.31 -3.96
CA ASP A 104 6.85 -11.33 -2.49
C ASP A 104 7.18 -9.95 -1.90
N VAL A 105 6.49 -8.94 -2.40
CA VAL A 105 6.60 -7.57 -1.94
C VAL A 105 5.60 -7.35 -0.80
N TYR A 106 6.02 -6.76 0.30
CA TYR A 106 5.14 -6.47 1.43
C TYR A 106 4.15 -5.35 1.11
N ILE A 107 2.93 -5.53 1.59
CA ILE A 107 1.84 -4.55 1.52
C ILE A 107 1.05 -4.58 2.83
N TYR A 108 0.42 -3.47 3.17
CA TYR A 108 -0.50 -3.40 4.30
C TYR A 108 -1.94 -3.36 3.79
N PHE A 109 -2.70 -4.42 4.10
CA PHE A 109 -4.13 -4.49 3.83
C PHE A 109 -4.92 -4.05 5.04
N ALA A 110 -6.10 -3.47 4.83
CA ALA A 110 -7.00 -3.15 5.92
C ALA A 110 -7.52 -4.43 6.58
N SER A 111 -7.50 -4.46 7.91
CA SER A 111 -8.03 -5.60 8.68
C SER A 111 -9.55 -5.65 8.63
N GLU A 112 -10.21 -4.50 8.49
CA GLU A 112 -11.65 -4.38 8.36
C GLU A 112 -12.00 -3.28 7.35
N ILE A 113 -13.21 -3.33 6.80
CA ILE A 113 -13.70 -2.29 5.92
C ILE A 113 -13.92 -1.02 6.74
N MET A 114 -13.28 0.07 6.32
CA MET A 114 -13.43 1.38 6.94
C MET A 114 -14.59 2.16 6.32
N ASN A 115 -15.09 3.15 7.03
CA ASN A 115 -16.11 4.06 6.52
C ASN A 115 -15.56 4.88 5.35
N THR A 116 -16.37 5.02 4.32
CA THR A 116 -16.04 5.80 3.11
C THR A 116 -17.20 6.73 2.76
N TYR A 117 -16.89 7.84 2.07
CA TYR A 117 -17.94 8.71 1.49
C TYR A 117 -18.41 8.19 0.14
N ASP A 118 -17.62 7.37 -0.53
CA ASP A 118 -17.83 6.94 -1.90
C ASP A 118 -17.56 5.44 -2.00
N ASN A 119 -18.29 4.75 -2.87
CA ASN A 119 -18.13 3.32 -3.12
C ASN A 119 -17.18 3.02 -4.28
N LYS A 120 -16.61 4.05 -4.89
CA LYS A 120 -15.79 3.91 -6.09
C LYS A 120 -14.34 3.66 -5.74
N CYS A 121 -13.78 2.56 -6.25
CA CYS A 121 -12.37 2.25 -6.12
C CYS A 121 -11.50 3.21 -6.91
N ILE A 122 -10.32 3.50 -6.39
CA ILE A 122 -9.30 4.30 -7.04
C ILE A 122 -8.10 3.44 -7.39
N LYS A 123 -7.39 3.83 -8.44
CA LYS A 123 -6.19 3.14 -8.92
C LYS A 123 -4.94 3.65 -8.22
N GLU A 124 -4.93 4.90 -7.86
CA GLU A 124 -3.77 5.61 -7.30
C GLU A 124 -4.24 6.68 -6.34
N PHE A 125 -3.55 6.80 -5.21
CA PHE A 125 -3.79 7.86 -4.24
C PHE A 125 -2.92 9.07 -4.57
N LEU A 126 -3.55 10.18 -4.87
CA LEU A 126 -2.89 11.43 -5.28
C LEU A 126 -3.06 12.54 -4.24
#